data_677e836862450680aed7c20229c484a5
#
_entry.id   677e836862450680aed7c20229c484a5
#
_cell.length_a   1.000
_cell.length_b   1.000
_cell.length_c   1.000
_cell.angle_alpha   90.00
_cell.angle_beta   90.00
_cell.angle_gamma   90.00
#
_symmetry.space_group_name_H-M   'P 1'
#
loop_
_entity.id
_entity.type
_entity.pdbx_description
1 polymer ?
#
loop_
_entity_poly.entity_id
_entity_poly.type
_entity_poly.pdbx_seq_one_letter_code
_entity_poly.pdbx_strand_id
1 'polypeptide(L)'
;MEIDVTQLQIGDEFLYSVQGTIARAKVIRPVEAKKVQPTHSPGKTFYKSVKCKVAIKETTYTHTWNGRTNTYTRKEYNASDNYTVEKFIDLNYRNIWLLKKA
;
A
#
# COMPACT_ATOMS: atom_id res chain seq x y z
N MET A 1 -8.56 -4.45 13.64
CA MET A 1 -9.04 -5.81 13.31
C MET A 1 -8.57 -6.18 11.92
N GLU A 2 -7.90 -7.30 11.81
CA GLU A 2 -7.47 -7.82 10.51
C GLU A 2 -8.68 -8.26 9.67
N ILE A 3 -8.68 -7.94 8.39
CA ILE A 3 -9.80 -8.24 7.50
C ILE A 3 -9.34 -8.96 6.23
N ASP A 4 -10.28 -9.64 5.59
CA ASP A 4 -10.08 -10.22 4.28
C ASP A 4 -10.11 -9.14 3.20
N VAL A 5 -9.17 -9.20 2.27
CA VAL A 5 -9.06 -8.25 1.14
C VAL A 5 -10.35 -8.20 0.31
N THR A 6 -11.06 -9.32 0.17
CA THR A 6 -12.32 -9.37 -0.58
C THR A 6 -13.42 -8.51 0.00
N GLN A 7 -13.31 -8.13 1.27
CA GLN A 7 -14.30 -7.29 1.97
C GLN A 7 -14.07 -5.80 1.75
N LEU A 8 -12.95 -5.40 1.16
CA LEU A 8 -12.65 -4.01 0.88
C LEU A 8 -13.53 -3.47 -0.25
N GLN A 9 -14.12 -2.32 -0.02
CA GLN A 9 -14.96 -1.60 -0.99
C GLN A 9 -14.35 -0.24 -1.30
N ILE A 10 -14.78 0.37 -2.40
CA ILE A 10 -14.33 1.72 -2.76
C ILE A 10 -14.64 2.67 -1.61
N GLY A 11 -13.64 3.45 -1.21
CA GLY A 11 -13.73 4.42 -0.12
C GLY A 11 -13.30 3.89 1.23
N ASP A 12 -13.13 2.57 1.38
CA ASP A 12 -12.62 1.99 2.63
C ASP A 12 -11.18 2.45 2.85
N GLU A 13 -10.86 2.82 4.09
CA GLU A 13 -9.51 3.15 4.51
C GLU A 13 -8.96 2.04 5.40
N PHE A 14 -7.73 1.66 5.12
CA PHE A 14 -7.07 0.57 5.84
C PHE A 14 -5.60 0.86 6.07
N LEU A 15 -5.03 0.14 7.04
CA LEU A 15 -3.59 0.11 7.29
C LEU A 15 -3.02 -1.17 6.70
N TYR A 16 -1.82 -1.12 6.17
CA TYR A 16 -1.13 -2.30 5.67
C TYR A 16 0.36 -2.26 5.97
N SER A 17 0.95 -3.43 6.10
CA SER A 17 2.39 -3.56 6.35
C SER A 17 3.16 -3.41 5.04
N VAL A 18 4.21 -2.62 5.04
CA VAL A 18 5.10 -2.42 3.90
C VAL A 18 6.52 -2.13 4.39
N GLN A 19 7.47 -2.94 3.95
CA GLN A 19 8.91 -2.73 4.24
C GLN A 19 9.22 -2.41 5.71
N GLY A 20 8.60 -3.16 6.63
CA GLY A 20 8.83 -2.97 8.06
C GLY A 20 8.13 -1.76 8.68
N THR A 21 7.27 -1.08 7.95
CA THR A 21 6.49 0.06 8.44
C THR A 21 5.01 -0.15 8.18
N ILE A 22 4.20 0.78 8.66
CA ILE A 22 2.75 0.80 8.45
C ILE A 22 2.39 1.95 7.52
N ALA A 23 1.59 1.66 6.50
CA ALA A 23 1.07 2.65 5.58
C ALA A 23 -0.45 2.70 5.66
N ARG A 24 -1.01 3.87 5.35
CA ARG A 24 -2.45 4.08 5.24
C ARG A 24 -2.84 4.20 3.78
N ALA A 25 -3.93 3.53 3.41
CA ALA A 25 -4.43 3.54 2.05
C ALA A 25 -5.95 3.67 2.03
N LYS A 26 -6.45 4.20 0.92
CA LYS A 26 -7.88 4.31 0.63
C LYS A 26 -8.17 3.68 -0.73
N VAL A 27 -9.10 2.76 -0.76
CA VAL A 27 -9.49 2.05 -1.99
C VAL A 27 -10.18 3.00 -2.95
N ILE A 28 -9.73 3.06 -4.21
CA ILE A 28 -10.33 3.93 -5.24
C ILE A 28 -10.90 3.17 -6.44
N ARG A 29 -10.67 1.84 -6.50
CA ARG A 29 -11.30 0.96 -7.50
C ARG A 29 -11.73 -0.34 -6.85
N PRO A 30 -12.73 -1.04 -7.42
CA PRO A 30 -13.15 -2.34 -6.89
C PRO A 30 -11.99 -3.33 -6.79
N VAL A 31 -12.00 -4.12 -5.73
CA VAL A 31 -11.03 -5.21 -5.57
C VAL A 31 -11.41 -6.36 -6.48
N GLU A 32 -10.46 -6.81 -7.30
CA GLU A 32 -10.63 -7.97 -8.15
C GLU A 32 -9.89 -9.16 -7.56
N ALA A 33 -10.60 -10.23 -7.26
CA ALA A 33 -10.03 -11.48 -6.80
C ALA A 33 -9.94 -12.47 -7.97
N LYS A 34 -8.80 -13.14 -8.11
CA LYS A 34 -8.59 -14.18 -9.08
C LYS A 34 -8.21 -15.47 -8.37
N LYS A 35 -8.98 -16.53 -8.56
CA LYS A 35 -8.60 -17.84 -8.06
C LYS A 35 -7.44 -18.37 -8.90
N VAL A 36 -6.33 -18.60 -8.24
CA VAL A 36 -5.16 -19.25 -8.83
C VAL A 36 -4.92 -20.52 -8.03
N GLN A 37 -4.70 -21.62 -8.73
CA GLN A 37 -4.30 -22.89 -8.10
C GLN A 37 -2.81 -23.10 -8.33
N PRO A 38 -1.93 -22.46 -7.54
CA PRO A 38 -0.52 -22.73 -7.65
C PRO A 38 -0.23 -24.15 -7.15
N THR A 39 0.80 -24.76 -7.69
CA THR A 39 1.20 -26.14 -7.39
C THR A 39 1.39 -26.38 -5.88
N HIS A 40 1.84 -25.34 -5.16
CA HIS A 40 2.16 -25.42 -3.73
C HIS A 40 1.03 -25.00 -2.80
N SER A 41 -0.05 -24.43 -3.30
CA SER A 41 -1.13 -23.89 -2.48
C SER A 41 -2.47 -23.99 -3.23
N PRO A 42 -2.97 -25.21 -3.47
CA PRO A 42 -4.24 -25.39 -4.16
C PRO A 42 -5.39 -24.79 -3.36
N GLY A 43 -6.32 -24.14 -4.03
CA GLY A 43 -7.50 -23.53 -3.42
C GLY A 43 -7.28 -22.14 -2.83
N LYS A 44 -6.08 -21.58 -2.86
CA LYS A 44 -5.85 -20.19 -2.43
C LYS A 44 -6.34 -19.19 -3.48
N THR A 45 -6.91 -18.10 -3.00
CA THR A 45 -7.32 -16.98 -3.84
C THR A 45 -6.24 -15.92 -3.79
N PHE A 46 -5.76 -15.52 -4.96
CA PHE A 46 -4.86 -14.38 -5.10
C PHE A 46 -5.62 -13.20 -5.69
N TYR A 47 -5.20 -12.01 -5.35
CA TYR A 47 -5.85 -10.78 -5.78
C TYR A 47 -4.94 -10.06 -6.76
N LYS A 48 -5.55 -9.42 -7.76
CA LYS A 48 -4.83 -8.42 -8.53
C LYS A 48 -4.48 -7.24 -7.63
N SER A 49 -3.48 -6.50 -8.03
CA SER A 49 -3.13 -5.26 -7.32
C SER A 49 -4.35 -4.34 -7.20
N VAL A 50 -4.59 -3.83 -6.01
CA VAL A 50 -5.71 -2.94 -5.71
C VAL A 50 -5.27 -1.50 -5.91
N LYS A 51 -6.06 -0.72 -6.66
CA LYS A 51 -5.78 0.71 -6.86
C LYS A 51 -6.19 1.48 -5.62
N CYS A 52 -5.22 2.18 -5.03
CA CYS A 52 -5.43 2.93 -3.79
C CYS A 52 -4.76 4.30 -3.84
N LYS A 53 -5.30 5.23 -3.03
CA LYS A 53 -4.56 6.42 -2.61
C LYS A 53 -3.75 6.05 -1.38
N VAL A 54 -2.47 6.41 -1.38
CA VAL A 54 -1.53 6.00 -0.32
C VAL A 54 -0.89 7.24 0.29
N ALA A 55 -0.74 7.22 1.61
CA ALA A 55 -0.03 8.25 2.34
C ALA A 55 1.48 8.00 2.26
N ILE A 56 2.19 8.87 1.57
CA ILE A 56 3.65 8.82 1.43
C ILE A 56 4.21 10.18 1.83
N LYS A 57 5.20 10.17 2.70
CA LYS A 57 5.98 11.34 3.05
C LYS A 57 7.23 11.39 2.19
N GLU A 58 7.46 12.50 1.51
CA GLU A 58 8.68 12.74 0.76
C GLU A 58 9.60 13.66 1.57
N THR A 59 10.86 13.25 1.70
CA THR A 59 11.91 14.06 2.33
C THR A 59 13.02 14.25 1.32
N THR A 60 13.42 15.51 1.12
CA THR A 60 14.50 15.86 0.20
C THR A 60 15.71 16.29 1.00
N TYR A 61 16.88 15.72 0.72
CA TYR A 61 18.14 16.17 1.29
C TYR A 61 19.19 16.40 0.22
N THR A 62 20.08 17.32 0.54
CA THR A 62 21.22 17.61 -0.30
C THR A 62 22.49 17.07 0.33
N HIS A 63 23.36 16.55 -0.50
CA HIS A 63 24.70 16.11 -0.10
C HIS A 63 25.75 16.79 -0.98
N THR A 64 26.72 17.46 -0.37
CA THR A 64 27.79 18.11 -1.08
C THR A 64 29.09 17.32 -0.90
N TRP A 65 29.69 16.94 -2.02
CA TRP A 65 30.96 16.23 -2.05
C TRP A 65 31.85 16.80 -3.18
N ASN A 66 33.06 17.16 -2.85
CA ASN A 66 34.02 17.74 -3.83
C ASN A 66 33.45 18.93 -4.64
N GLY A 67 32.71 19.82 -3.97
CA GLY A 67 32.09 20.96 -4.63
C GLY A 67 30.87 20.66 -5.48
N ARG A 68 30.44 19.39 -5.53
CA ARG A 68 29.23 18.97 -6.24
C ARG A 68 28.11 18.75 -5.22
N THR A 69 26.94 19.33 -5.50
CA THR A 69 25.75 19.15 -4.68
C THR A 69 24.79 18.21 -5.41
N ASN A 70 24.43 17.13 -4.75
CA ASN A 70 23.39 16.20 -5.23
C ASN A 70 22.16 16.29 -4.33
N THR A 71 20.99 16.27 -4.95
CA THR A 71 19.71 16.29 -4.25
C THR A 71 19.08 14.91 -4.37
N TYR A 72 18.70 14.34 -3.22
CA TYR A 72 18.03 13.04 -3.15
C TYR A 72 16.65 13.20 -2.54
N THR A 73 15.67 12.51 -3.11
CA THR A 73 14.32 12.43 -2.56
C THR A 73 14.09 11.04 -2.02
N ARG A 74 13.73 10.96 -0.74
CA ARG A 74 13.35 9.71 -0.09
C ARG A 74 11.84 9.70 0.13
N LYS A 75 11.21 8.60 -0.27
CA LYS A 75 9.78 8.38 -0.04
C LYS A 75 9.60 7.39 1.10
N GLU A 76 8.81 7.77 2.08
CA GLU A 76 8.48 6.93 3.23
C GLU A 76 6.98 6.75 3.33
N TYR A 77 6.56 5.50 3.49
CA TYR A 77 5.16 5.20 3.80
C TYR A 77 4.87 5.59 5.24
N ASN A 78 3.69 6.12 5.49
CA ASN A 78 3.27 6.47 6.84
C ASN A 78 1.75 6.23 7.03
N ALA A 79 1.31 6.28 8.27
CA ALA A 79 -0.08 6.06 8.64
C ALA A 79 -0.92 7.34 8.70
N SER A 80 -0.42 8.43 8.12
CA SER A 80 -1.12 9.71 8.03
C SER A 80 -2.37 9.61 7.13
N ASP A 81 -3.35 10.47 7.35
CA ASP A 81 -4.52 10.60 6.50
C ASP A 81 -4.30 11.51 5.27
N ASN A 82 -3.08 11.99 5.08
CA ASN A 82 -2.71 12.83 3.95
C ASN A 82 -2.28 11.96 2.75
N TYR A 83 -3.24 11.61 1.91
CA TYR A 83 -3.00 10.79 0.72
C TYR A 83 -2.33 11.62 -0.37
N THR A 84 -1.15 11.20 -0.80
CA THR A 84 -0.32 11.94 -1.75
C THR A 84 -0.11 11.24 -3.08
N VAL A 85 -0.27 9.93 -3.13
CA VAL A 85 0.06 9.12 -4.31
C VAL A 85 -1.05 8.11 -4.60
N GLU A 86 -1.41 7.95 -5.86
CA GLU A 86 -2.25 6.85 -6.34
C GLU A 86 -1.35 5.77 -6.90
N LYS A 87 -1.55 4.55 -6.45
CA LYS A 87 -0.78 3.41 -6.95
C LYS A 87 -1.54 2.11 -6.77
N PHE A 88 -1.12 1.10 -7.51
CA PHE A 88 -1.56 -0.27 -7.29
C PHE A 88 -0.78 -0.89 -6.15
N ILE A 89 -1.48 -1.53 -5.23
CA ILE A 89 -0.87 -2.22 -4.09
C ILE A 89 -1.18 -3.70 -4.23
N ASP A 90 -0.15 -4.53 -4.14
CA ASP A 90 -0.30 -5.96 -4.01
C ASP A 90 -0.58 -6.27 -2.53
N LEU A 91 -1.80 -6.72 -2.24
CA LEU A 91 -2.23 -7.03 -0.88
C LEU A 91 -2.08 -8.51 -0.51
N ASN A 92 -1.55 -9.33 -1.42
CA ASN A 92 -1.24 -10.73 -1.10
C ASN A 92 -0.10 -10.78 -0.05
N TYR A 93 -0.26 -11.65 0.94
CA TYR A 93 0.74 -11.87 1.99
C TYR A 93 1.04 -10.65 2.88
N ARG A 94 0.19 -9.61 2.87
CA ARG A 94 0.33 -8.46 3.74
C ARG A 94 -0.68 -8.51 4.86
N ASN A 95 -0.30 -8.01 6.03
CA ASN A 95 -1.23 -7.75 7.11
C ASN A 95 -2.04 -6.49 6.80
N ILE A 96 -3.35 -6.58 6.93
CA ILE A 96 -4.28 -5.51 6.59
C ILE A 96 -5.25 -5.32 7.74
N TRP A 97 -5.43 -4.06 8.15
CA TRP A 97 -6.38 -3.70 9.22
C TRP A 97 -7.33 -2.64 8.70
N LEU A 98 -8.63 -2.91 8.80
CA LEU A 98 -9.63 -1.91 8.45
C LEU A 98 -9.56 -0.74 9.44
N LEU A 99 -9.41 0.48 8.92
CA LEU A 99 -9.35 1.69 9.71
C LEU A 99 -10.68 2.43 9.71
N LYS A 100 -11.31 2.58 8.54
CA LYS A 100 -12.58 3.27 8.37
C LYS A 100 -13.37 2.68 7.22
N LYS A 101 -14.60 2.32 7.47
CA LYS A 101 -15.55 1.85 6.45
C LYS A 101 -16.13 3.03 5.68
N ALA A 102 -16.24 2.86 4.38
CA ALA A 102 -16.83 3.92 3.53
C ALA A 102 -18.32 4.12 3.83
#